data_7c29928aef8d3cb408583366a8dba7bd
#
_entry.id   7c29928aef8d3cb408583366a8dba7bd
#
_cell.length_a   1.000
_cell.length_b   1.000
_cell.length_c   1.000
_cell.angle_alpha   90.00
_cell.angle_beta   90.00
_cell.angle_gamma   90.00
#
_symmetry.space_group_name_H-M   'P 1'
#
loop_
_entity.id
_entity.type
_entity.pdbx_description
1 polymer ?
#
loop_
_entity_poly.entity_id
_entity_poly.type
_entity_poly.pdbx_seq_one_letter_code
_entity_poly.pdbx_strand_id
1 'polypeptide(L)'
;MTSNLSPGSAEWVLAFADDEHMIGARHAAWIGLGPFLEEDLAFCSIAQDELGHAIALYDYVTDDLDRFALLRDPSAYRSAWLCELPCDHWDQALVRHWLYDQAEALRWEAV
;
A
#
# COMPACT_ATOMS: atom_id res chain seq x y z
N MET A 1 8.07 -17.85 1.99
CA MET A 1 8.31 -18.53 3.27
C MET A 1 7.15 -18.24 4.20
N THR A 2 6.53 -19.28 4.71
CA THR A 2 5.47 -19.08 5.69
C THR A 2 6.10 -18.68 7.02
N SER A 3 5.46 -17.74 7.71
CA SER A 3 5.93 -17.24 8.99
C SER A 3 5.26 -17.98 10.14
N ASN A 4 5.79 -17.81 11.34
CA ASN A 4 5.23 -18.36 12.57
C ASN A 4 4.24 -17.40 13.26
N LEU A 5 3.63 -16.50 12.47
CA LEU A 5 2.68 -15.54 13.01
C LEU A 5 1.41 -16.24 13.50
N SER A 6 0.85 -15.74 14.58
CA SER A 6 -0.49 -16.16 15.01
C SER A 6 -1.52 -15.75 13.94
N PRO A 7 -2.72 -16.36 13.90
CA PRO A 7 -3.74 -15.98 12.94
C PRO A 7 -4.11 -14.50 13.00
N GLY A 8 -4.21 -13.92 14.19
CA GLY A 8 -4.51 -12.50 14.34
C GLY A 8 -3.39 -11.60 13.83
N SER A 9 -2.14 -11.96 14.11
CA SER A 9 -0.98 -11.22 13.60
C SER A 9 -0.88 -11.32 12.09
N ALA A 10 -1.15 -12.51 11.53
CA ALA A 10 -1.13 -12.72 10.08
C ALA A 10 -2.19 -11.86 9.39
N GLU A 11 -3.40 -11.77 9.95
CA GLU A 11 -4.44 -10.91 9.39
C GLU A 11 -4.06 -9.42 9.44
N TRP A 12 -3.45 -8.99 10.54
CA TRP A 12 -2.99 -7.61 10.69
C TRP A 12 -1.91 -7.28 9.64
N VAL A 13 -0.93 -8.17 9.48
CA VAL A 13 0.13 -8.00 8.48
C VAL A 13 -0.44 -8.00 7.07
N LEU A 14 -1.39 -8.90 6.79
CA LEU A 14 -2.04 -8.95 5.49
C LEU A 14 -2.78 -7.64 5.17
N ALA A 15 -3.54 -7.12 6.12
CA ALA A 15 -4.26 -5.86 5.93
C ALA A 15 -3.29 -4.71 5.68
N PHE A 16 -2.19 -4.65 6.41
CA PHE A 16 -1.16 -3.63 6.21
C PHE A 16 -0.51 -3.78 4.83
N ALA A 17 -0.17 -5.00 4.44
CA ALA A 17 0.41 -5.27 3.12
C ALA A 17 -0.55 -4.85 1.99
N ASP A 18 -1.82 -5.19 2.11
CA ASP A 18 -2.83 -4.81 1.12
C ASP A 18 -2.99 -3.28 1.04
N ASP A 19 -2.95 -2.59 2.18
CA ASP A 19 -3.00 -1.13 2.20
C ASP A 19 -1.81 -0.52 1.47
N GLU A 20 -0.58 -0.99 1.77
CA GLU A 20 0.64 -0.49 1.13
C GLU A 20 0.62 -0.77 -0.38
N HIS A 21 0.18 -1.95 -0.77
CA HIS A 21 0.06 -2.33 -2.18
C HIS A 21 -0.96 -1.44 -2.90
N MET A 22 -2.14 -1.28 -2.32
CA MET A 22 -3.21 -0.52 -2.96
C MET A 22 -2.83 0.96 -3.08
N ILE A 23 -2.33 1.57 -2.02
CA ILE A 23 -2.00 2.99 -2.07
C ILE A 23 -0.78 3.24 -2.93
N GLY A 24 0.19 2.33 -2.92
CA GLY A 24 1.35 2.43 -3.82
C GLY A 24 0.93 2.38 -5.28
N ALA A 25 0.01 1.49 -5.64
CA ALA A 25 -0.53 1.41 -6.99
C ALA A 25 -1.30 2.68 -7.37
N ARG A 26 -2.07 3.24 -6.43
CA ARG A 26 -2.80 4.50 -6.66
C ARG A 26 -1.85 5.68 -6.87
N HIS A 27 -0.78 5.76 -6.07
CA HIS A 27 0.24 6.81 -6.26
C HIS A 27 1.00 6.62 -7.57
N ALA A 28 1.31 5.40 -7.95
CA ALA A 28 1.98 5.10 -9.22
C ALA A 28 1.15 5.56 -10.42
N ALA A 29 -0.17 5.56 -10.32
CA ALA A 29 -1.05 6.03 -11.37
C ALA A 29 -0.88 7.53 -11.68
N TRP A 30 -0.29 8.29 -10.76
CA TRP A 30 -0.01 9.71 -10.95
C TRP A 30 1.34 9.99 -11.63
N ILE A 31 2.16 8.97 -11.87
CA ILE A 31 3.45 9.14 -12.55
C ILE A 31 3.21 9.70 -13.95
N GLY A 32 3.83 10.85 -14.24
CA GLY A 32 3.66 11.56 -15.49
C GLY A 32 2.46 12.52 -15.51
N LEU A 33 1.63 12.53 -14.45
CA LEU A 33 0.43 13.37 -14.37
C LEU A 33 0.54 14.48 -13.33
N GLY A 34 1.56 14.43 -12.47
CA GLY A 34 1.78 15.46 -11.46
C GLY A 34 2.01 16.83 -12.09
N PRO A 35 1.51 17.91 -11.44
CA PRO A 35 1.56 19.24 -12.06
C PRO A 35 2.96 19.82 -12.18
N PHE A 36 3.89 19.37 -11.34
CA PHE A 36 5.28 19.80 -11.36
C PHE A 36 6.21 18.60 -11.33
N LEU A 37 7.37 18.72 -11.96
CA LEU A 37 8.34 17.62 -12.07
C LEU A 37 8.78 17.13 -10.72
N GLU A 38 9.06 18.02 -9.78
CA GLU A 38 9.54 17.65 -8.44
C GLU A 38 8.50 16.83 -7.67
N GLU A 39 7.24 17.22 -7.78
CA GLU A 39 6.14 16.50 -7.13
C GLU A 39 5.90 15.15 -7.78
N ASP A 40 6.00 15.09 -9.10
CA ASP A 40 5.86 13.84 -9.84
C ASP A 40 6.95 12.84 -9.45
N LEU A 41 8.20 13.30 -9.36
CA LEU A 41 9.32 12.47 -8.93
C LEU A 41 9.17 12.01 -7.47
N ALA A 42 8.67 12.90 -6.60
CA ALA A 42 8.42 12.56 -5.20
C ALA A 42 7.36 11.45 -5.09
N PHE A 43 6.28 11.54 -5.83
CA PHE A 43 5.24 10.50 -5.83
C PHE A 43 5.74 9.19 -6.40
N CYS A 44 6.62 9.22 -7.39
CA CYS A 44 7.26 8.03 -7.92
C CYS A 44 8.07 7.33 -6.84
N SER A 45 8.89 8.06 -6.09
CA SER A 45 9.68 7.50 -4.99
C SER A 45 8.79 6.96 -3.87
N ILE A 46 7.75 7.68 -3.50
CA ILE A 46 6.79 7.25 -2.48
C ILE A 46 6.10 5.96 -2.90
N ALA A 47 5.66 5.88 -4.14
CA ALA A 47 5.02 4.67 -4.67
C ALA A 47 5.96 3.47 -4.61
N GLN A 48 7.23 3.65 -4.97
CA GLN A 48 8.24 2.59 -4.88
C GLN A 48 8.44 2.13 -3.46
N ASP A 49 8.50 3.04 -2.49
CA ASP A 49 8.65 2.70 -1.09
C ASP A 49 7.44 1.91 -0.58
N GLU A 50 6.25 2.35 -0.91
CA GLU A 50 5.02 1.68 -0.49
C GLU A 50 4.91 0.27 -1.07
N LEU A 51 5.22 0.10 -2.35
CA LEU A 51 5.23 -1.22 -2.98
C LEU A 51 6.33 -2.11 -2.41
N GLY A 52 7.48 -1.53 -2.08
CA GLY A 52 8.55 -2.26 -1.40
C GLY A 52 8.14 -2.74 -0.02
N HIS A 53 7.44 -1.91 0.75
CA HIS A 53 6.87 -2.29 2.05
C HIS A 53 5.87 -3.43 1.88
N ALA A 54 5.01 -3.34 0.86
CA ALA A 54 4.03 -4.38 0.59
C ALA A 54 4.70 -5.74 0.32
N ILE A 55 5.76 -5.74 -0.49
CA ILE A 55 6.52 -6.96 -0.79
C ILE A 55 7.07 -7.57 0.50
N ALA A 56 7.70 -6.76 1.34
CA ALA A 56 8.27 -7.22 2.61
C ALA A 56 7.20 -7.78 3.55
N LEU A 57 6.04 -7.14 3.62
CA LEU A 57 4.94 -7.58 4.47
C LEU A 57 4.28 -8.85 3.93
N TYR A 58 4.06 -8.94 2.61
CA TYR A 58 3.50 -10.15 2.01
C TYR A 58 4.38 -11.37 2.23
N ASP A 59 5.70 -11.19 2.29
CA ASP A 59 6.62 -12.29 2.53
C ASP A 59 6.34 -13.04 3.84
N TYR A 60 5.72 -12.37 4.81
CA TYR A 60 5.32 -13.01 6.06
C TYR A 60 4.07 -13.88 5.93
N VAL A 61 3.29 -13.75 4.88
CA VAL A 61 1.98 -14.41 4.77
C VAL A 61 1.84 -15.27 3.53
N THR A 62 2.79 -15.26 2.62
CA THR A 62 2.73 -16.09 1.41
C THR A 62 4.11 -16.53 0.94
N ASP A 63 4.15 -17.70 0.28
CA ASP A 63 5.33 -18.19 -0.42
C ASP A 63 5.27 -17.92 -1.93
N ASP A 64 4.14 -17.42 -2.41
CA ASP A 64 3.92 -17.12 -3.84
C ASP A 64 3.45 -15.67 -3.96
N LEU A 65 4.41 -14.75 -3.94
CA LEU A 65 4.13 -13.32 -3.90
C LEU A 65 3.24 -12.85 -5.03
N ASP A 66 3.62 -13.15 -6.27
CA ASP A 66 2.91 -12.59 -7.43
C ASP A 66 1.47 -13.06 -7.47
N ARG A 67 1.26 -14.35 -7.26
CA ARG A 67 -0.08 -14.91 -7.28
C ARG A 67 -0.93 -14.35 -6.15
N PHE A 68 -0.35 -14.27 -4.95
CA PHE A 68 -1.06 -13.79 -3.78
C PHE A 68 -1.40 -12.30 -3.89
N ALA A 69 -0.43 -11.48 -4.31
CA ALA A 69 -0.62 -10.04 -4.37
C ALA A 69 -1.53 -9.62 -5.53
N LEU A 70 -1.47 -10.31 -6.67
CA LEU A 70 -2.11 -9.86 -7.90
C LEU A 70 -3.34 -10.67 -8.32
N LEU A 71 -3.46 -11.91 -7.87
CA LEU A 71 -4.43 -12.85 -8.42
C LEU A 71 -5.44 -13.37 -7.40
N ARG A 72 -5.50 -12.79 -6.20
CA ARG A 72 -6.55 -13.16 -5.24
C ARG A 72 -7.91 -12.69 -5.73
N ASP A 73 -8.96 -13.37 -5.28
CA ASP A 73 -10.31 -12.87 -5.47
C ASP A 73 -10.43 -11.47 -4.86
N PRO A 74 -11.07 -10.50 -5.52
CA PRO A 74 -11.20 -9.15 -4.98
C PRO A 74 -11.74 -9.09 -3.56
N SER A 75 -12.63 -10.00 -3.19
CA SER A 75 -13.19 -10.07 -1.83
C SER A 75 -12.18 -10.50 -0.76
N ALA A 76 -11.02 -11.05 -1.16
CA ALA A 76 -9.99 -11.52 -0.24
C ALA A 76 -9.00 -10.43 0.15
N TYR A 77 -9.02 -9.27 -0.51
CA TYR A 77 -8.17 -8.16 -0.15
C TYR A 77 -8.73 -7.42 1.07
N ARG A 78 -7.82 -6.97 1.92
CA ARG A 78 -8.16 -6.33 3.20
C ARG A 78 -7.74 -4.87 3.28
N SER A 79 -7.49 -4.23 2.12
CA SER A 79 -7.12 -2.82 2.10
C SER A 79 -8.24 -1.93 2.67
N ALA A 80 -7.83 -0.86 3.34
CA ALA A 80 -8.76 0.11 3.89
C ALA A 80 -9.41 0.90 2.75
N TRP A 81 -10.63 1.36 3.00
CA TRP A 81 -11.37 2.14 2.01
C TRP A 81 -10.62 3.38 1.56
N LEU A 82 -9.92 4.06 2.47
CA LEU A 82 -9.10 5.22 2.14
C LEU A 82 -8.08 4.91 1.03
N CYS A 83 -7.47 3.72 1.08
CA CYS A 83 -6.47 3.30 0.10
C CYS A 83 -7.08 2.97 -1.26
N GLU A 84 -8.36 2.59 -1.28
CA GLU A 84 -9.05 2.17 -2.51
C GLU A 84 -9.70 3.32 -3.25
N LEU A 85 -9.96 4.45 -2.58
CA LEU A 85 -10.67 5.57 -3.20
C LEU A 85 -9.93 6.09 -4.41
N PRO A 86 -10.61 6.25 -5.55
CA PRO A 86 -10.02 6.95 -6.69
C PRO A 86 -9.86 8.43 -6.33
N CYS A 87 -8.79 9.03 -6.81
CA CYS A 87 -8.58 10.47 -6.68
C CYS A 87 -8.45 11.05 -8.07
N ASP A 88 -9.45 11.84 -8.47
CA ASP A 88 -9.52 12.40 -9.81
C ASP A 88 -8.71 13.69 -9.93
N HIS A 89 -8.35 14.30 -8.82
CA HIS A 89 -7.62 15.56 -8.76
C HIS A 89 -6.38 15.43 -7.89
N TRP A 90 -5.36 16.22 -8.23
CA TRP A 90 -4.07 16.20 -7.54
C TRP A 90 -4.19 16.55 -6.06
N ASP A 91 -5.01 17.53 -5.72
CA ASP A 91 -5.22 17.92 -4.33
C ASP A 91 -5.84 16.80 -3.50
N GLN A 92 -6.76 16.03 -4.08
CA GLN A 92 -7.33 14.85 -3.42
C GLN A 92 -6.26 13.78 -3.16
N ALA A 93 -5.40 13.55 -4.14
CA ALA A 93 -4.31 12.58 -4.01
C ALA A 93 -3.33 13.00 -2.90
N LEU A 94 -3.01 14.29 -2.83
CA LEU A 94 -2.13 14.81 -1.77
C LEU A 94 -2.74 14.66 -0.38
N VAL A 95 -4.01 15.01 -0.22
CA VAL A 95 -4.70 14.89 1.08
C VAL A 95 -4.80 13.43 1.49
N ARG A 96 -5.16 12.54 0.56
CA ARG A 96 -5.23 11.11 0.86
C ARG A 96 -3.86 10.59 1.29
N HIS A 97 -2.81 10.95 0.59
CA HIS A 97 -1.46 10.53 0.94
C HIS A 97 -1.08 11.02 2.34
N TRP A 98 -1.38 12.26 2.66
CA TRP A 98 -1.09 12.81 3.98
C TRP A 98 -1.83 12.06 5.09
N LEU A 99 -3.12 11.80 4.89
CA LEU A 99 -3.92 11.05 5.86
C LEU A 99 -3.39 9.63 6.04
N TYR A 100 -3.05 8.97 4.96
CA TYR A 100 -2.52 7.61 5.02
C TYR A 100 -1.17 7.58 5.74
N ASP A 101 -0.31 8.56 5.50
CA ASP A 101 0.99 8.66 6.16
C ASP A 101 0.86 8.73 7.67
N GLN A 102 -0.12 9.46 8.17
CA GLN A 102 -0.35 9.53 9.62
C GLN A 102 -0.72 8.15 10.17
N ALA A 103 -1.58 7.44 9.50
CA ALA A 103 -1.99 6.10 9.90
C ALA A 103 -0.83 5.10 9.77
N GLU A 104 -0.06 5.18 8.71
CA GLU A 104 1.09 4.31 8.47
C GLU A 104 2.15 4.48 9.58
N ALA A 105 2.45 5.71 9.94
CA ALA A 105 3.42 5.98 10.99
C ALA A 105 3.01 5.31 12.31
N LEU A 106 1.72 5.39 12.66
CA LEU A 106 1.20 4.75 13.87
C LEU A 106 1.32 3.22 13.80
N ARG A 107 1.11 2.64 12.63
CA ARG A 107 1.25 1.19 12.45
C ARG A 107 2.70 0.75 12.62
N TRP A 108 3.65 1.48 12.04
CA TRP A 108 5.07 1.15 12.18
C TRP A 108 5.53 1.26 13.64
N GLU A 109 5.00 2.20 14.39
CA GLU A 109 5.31 2.32 15.82
C GLU A 109 4.76 1.15 16.63
N ALA A 110 3.69 0.51 16.17
CA ALA A 110 3.03 -0.56 16.88
C ALA A 110 3.71 -1.93 16.72
N VAL A 111 4.64 -2.07 15.79
CA VAL A 111 5.31 -3.36 15.53
C VAL A 111 6.59 -3.53 16.35
#